data_8ea72d9fcaa2f29d82474c674c45cda9
#
_entry.id   8ea72d9fcaa2f29d82474c674c45cda9
#
_cell.length_a   1.000
_cell.length_b   1.000
_cell.length_c   1.000
_cell.angle_alpha   90.00
_cell.angle_beta   90.00
_cell.angle_gamma   90.00
#
_symmetry.space_group_name_H-M   'P 1'
#
loop_
_entity.id
_entity.type
_entity.pdbx_description
1 polymer ?
#
loop_
_entity_poly.entity_id
_entity_poly.type
_entity_poly.pdbx_seq_one_letter_code
_entity_poly.pdbx_strand_id
1 'polypeptide(L)'
;VLEAQDGLAFEARDGQYFVVAPNSLRSRTSDEKLFTPYTQREIVKRLSEEFPESQGFDLLKTEHFFVLYTTSLGFAQWYGQLLEKLYAGFNSFWKEQGMTLSQSEFPMVAIVLSNPAKFLQYAQSEGFQLMRGQCAYYNKSTNRVVICDLSGLETYREGDKDRASTRDIQAFLNQPNAANNISAVIHEAVHLVGFSCGMHTRFAPNPLWLCEGLAVFHEVPDPGKKAGWSRTPKPNGRRLMTLKNYLQRNPPEPLQTMIRSDEPFNNVVTAADSYATAWGLTYYLAKRRPKELTAYLKKIQNKTILSEDSPDIRIQDFEDCFGNNWNKLLKDCIDYLRKL
;
A
#
# COMPACT_ATOMS: atom_id res chain seq x y z
N VAL A 1 -20.65 -12.16 4.85
CA VAL A 1 -20.02 -13.50 4.74
C VAL A 1 -20.01 -13.92 3.29
N LEU A 2 -18.85 -14.31 2.78
CA LEU A 2 -18.65 -14.78 1.41
C LEU A 2 -18.26 -16.25 1.46
N GLU A 3 -18.86 -17.06 0.59
CA GLU A 3 -18.47 -18.46 0.42
C GLU A 3 -17.39 -18.55 -0.65
N ALA A 4 -16.24 -19.12 -0.31
CA ALA A 4 -15.13 -19.41 -1.21
C ALA A 4 -14.90 -20.92 -1.29
N GLN A 5 -14.15 -21.38 -2.30
CA GLN A 5 -13.82 -22.80 -2.44
C GLN A 5 -13.10 -23.37 -1.21
N ASP A 6 -12.30 -22.53 -0.54
CA ASP A 6 -11.45 -22.91 0.60
C ASP A 6 -12.09 -22.60 1.97
N GLY A 7 -13.36 -22.15 2.02
CA GLY A 7 -14.04 -21.86 3.28
C GLY A 7 -14.97 -20.65 3.24
N LEU A 8 -15.24 -20.11 4.43
CA LEU A 8 -16.03 -18.91 4.60
C LEU A 8 -15.10 -17.73 4.86
N ALA A 9 -15.19 -16.69 4.05
CA ALA A 9 -14.57 -15.41 4.34
C ALA A 9 -15.62 -14.47 4.94
N PHE A 10 -15.28 -13.77 6.01
CA PHE A 10 -16.12 -12.75 6.60
C PHE A 10 -15.33 -11.51 6.98
N GLU A 11 -15.97 -10.37 6.82
CA GLU A 11 -15.47 -9.08 7.25
C GLU A 11 -15.99 -8.79 8.67
N ALA A 12 -15.08 -8.53 9.58
CA ALA A 12 -15.42 -8.13 10.93
C ALA A 12 -15.78 -6.64 11.00
N ARG A 13 -16.45 -6.22 12.05
CA ARG A 13 -16.91 -4.84 12.26
C ARG A 13 -15.77 -3.80 12.39
N ASP A 14 -14.53 -4.25 12.50
CA ASP A 14 -13.33 -3.41 12.47
C ASP A 14 -12.64 -3.39 11.08
N GLY A 15 -13.25 -4.04 10.09
CA GLY A 15 -12.73 -4.13 8.73
C GLY A 15 -11.67 -5.20 8.52
N GLN A 16 -11.40 -6.07 9.50
CA GLN A 16 -10.52 -7.21 9.29
C GLN A 16 -11.25 -8.34 8.54
N TYR A 17 -10.52 -9.03 7.67
CA TYR A 17 -11.03 -10.23 6.98
C TYR A 17 -10.48 -11.49 7.62
N PHE A 18 -11.36 -12.45 7.85
CA PHE A 18 -11.03 -13.77 8.37
C PHE A 18 -11.50 -14.84 7.39
N VAL A 19 -10.66 -15.84 7.17
CA VAL A 19 -11.02 -17.04 6.41
C VAL A 19 -11.11 -18.21 7.37
N VAL A 20 -12.26 -18.86 7.41
CA VAL A 20 -12.53 -20.04 8.25
C VAL A 20 -12.63 -21.24 7.34
N ALA A 21 -11.71 -22.21 7.50
CA ALA A 21 -11.75 -23.46 6.75
C ALA A 21 -13.05 -24.23 7.03
N PRO A 22 -13.60 -24.97 6.04
CA PRO A 22 -14.90 -25.65 6.19
C PRO A 22 -14.96 -26.59 7.40
N ASN A 23 -13.88 -27.33 7.66
CA ASN A 23 -13.75 -28.27 8.78
C ASN A 23 -13.56 -27.60 10.15
N SER A 24 -13.28 -26.31 10.18
CA SER A 24 -13.19 -25.51 11.42
C SER A 24 -14.51 -24.86 11.81
N LEU A 25 -15.48 -24.86 10.90
CA LEU A 25 -16.82 -24.29 11.15
C LEU A 25 -17.63 -25.23 12.05
N ARG A 26 -17.90 -24.80 13.30
CA ARG A 26 -18.70 -25.58 14.26
C ARG A 26 -20.17 -25.28 14.16
N SER A 27 -20.54 -24.02 13.97
CA SER A 27 -21.91 -23.58 13.81
C SER A 27 -21.95 -22.24 13.07
N ARG A 28 -23.05 -21.98 12.38
CA ARG A 28 -23.33 -20.70 11.73
C ARG A 28 -24.74 -20.26 12.15
N THR A 29 -24.84 -19.03 12.62
CA THR A 29 -26.11 -18.35 12.84
C THR A 29 -26.14 -17.10 12.01
N SER A 30 -27.28 -16.73 11.47
CA SER A 30 -27.48 -15.44 10.80
C SER A 30 -28.67 -14.74 11.45
N ASP A 31 -28.60 -13.41 11.51
CA ASP A 31 -29.74 -12.57 11.84
C ASP A 31 -29.96 -11.58 10.69
N GLU A 32 -31.09 -10.88 10.72
CA GLU A 32 -31.47 -9.89 9.70
C GLU A 32 -30.89 -8.49 10.00
N LYS A 33 -29.99 -8.37 11.00
CA LYS A 33 -29.40 -7.09 11.34
C LYS A 33 -28.45 -6.63 10.23
N LEU A 34 -28.59 -5.37 9.87
CA LEU A 34 -27.65 -4.75 8.93
C LEU A 34 -26.25 -4.72 9.55
N PHE A 35 -25.26 -5.04 8.73
CA PHE A 35 -23.87 -4.89 9.10
C PHE A 35 -23.59 -3.42 9.47
N THR A 36 -22.98 -3.22 10.63
CA THR A 36 -22.62 -1.90 11.13
C THR A 36 -21.17 -1.94 11.64
N PRO A 37 -20.27 -1.16 11.05
CA PRO A 37 -18.90 -1.03 11.54
C PRO A 37 -18.87 -0.58 13.01
N TYR A 38 -17.76 -0.89 13.68
CA TYR A 38 -17.55 -0.36 15.02
C TYR A 38 -17.42 1.17 14.99
N THR A 39 -18.01 1.82 15.99
CA THR A 39 -17.79 3.25 16.23
C THR A 39 -16.31 3.51 16.56
N GLN A 40 -15.85 4.73 16.37
CA GLN A 40 -14.50 5.11 16.73
C GLN A 40 -14.14 4.78 18.18
N ARG A 41 -15.10 4.91 19.11
CA ARG A 41 -14.90 4.58 20.54
C ARG A 41 -14.69 3.07 20.75
N GLU A 42 -15.46 2.24 20.05
CA GLU A 42 -15.32 0.78 20.11
C GLU A 42 -13.97 0.35 19.50
N ILE A 43 -13.56 0.98 18.38
CA ILE A 43 -12.25 0.71 17.75
C ILE A 43 -11.11 1.06 18.71
N VAL A 44 -11.12 2.25 19.32
CA VAL A 44 -10.08 2.65 20.28
C VAL A 44 -10.00 1.63 21.43
N LYS A 45 -11.16 1.22 22.00
CA LYS A 45 -11.16 0.21 23.06
C LYS A 45 -10.53 -1.11 22.60
N ARG A 46 -10.91 -1.62 21.41
CA ARG A 46 -10.37 -2.87 20.87
C ARG A 46 -8.89 -2.78 20.58
N LEU A 47 -8.43 -1.68 19.98
CA LEU A 47 -7.00 -1.46 19.72
C LEU A 47 -6.19 -1.40 21.02
N SER A 48 -6.71 -0.76 22.07
CA SER A 48 -6.06 -0.72 23.40
C SER A 48 -6.04 -2.09 24.09
N GLU A 49 -7.04 -2.94 23.84
CA GLU A 49 -7.06 -4.33 24.34
C GLU A 49 -6.08 -5.22 23.58
N GLU A 50 -5.99 -5.06 22.24
CA GLU A 50 -5.08 -5.82 21.38
C GLU A 50 -3.61 -5.37 21.54
N PHE A 51 -3.39 -4.06 21.76
CA PHE A 51 -2.07 -3.43 21.91
C PHE A 51 -1.99 -2.66 23.23
N PRO A 52 -1.87 -3.35 24.36
CA PRO A 52 -1.92 -2.71 25.68
C PRO A 52 -0.67 -1.91 26.01
N GLU A 53 -0.82 -0.86 26.82
CA GLU A 53 0.28 -0.05 27.34
C GLU A 53 1.32 -0.89 28.10
N SER A 54 0.91 -1.99 28.74
CA SER A 54 1.81 -2.93 29.41
C SER A 54 2.85 -3.57 28.48
N GLN A 55 2.59 -3.56 27.16
CA GLN A 55 3.53 -3.98 26.10
C GLN A 55 4.27 -2.80 25.47
N GLY A 56 4.09 -1.59 25.99
CA GLY A 56 4.73 -0.36 25.54
C GLY A 56 4.04 0.30 24.35
N PHE A 57 2.79 -0.06 24.04
CA PHE A 57 2.01 0.61 23.01
C PHE A 57 1.29 1.84 23.56
N ASP A 58 1.24 2.88 22.72
CA ASP A 58 0.38 4.03 22.85
C ASP A 58 -0.41 4.24 21.58
N LEU A 59 -1.50 5.00 21.63
CA LEU A 59 -2.39 5.28 20.51
C LEU A 59 -2.49 6.78 20.26
N LEU A 60 -2.12 7.19 19.05
CA LEU A 60 -2.34 8.53 18.52
C LEU A 60 -3.48 8.50 17.50
N LYS A 61 -4.49 9.34 17.68
CA LYS A 61 -5.55 9.56 16.70
C LYS A 61 -5.25 10.79 15.87
N THR A 62 -5.31 10.64 14.54
CA THR A 62 -5.33 11.75 13.58
C THR A 62 -6.73 11.91 12.97
N GLU A 63 -6.88 12.64 11.88
CA GLU A 63 -8.18 12.83 11.23
C GLU A 63 -8.70 11.52 10.61
N HIS A 64 -7.83 10.77 9.90
CA HIS A 64 -8.20 9.55 9.17
C HIS A 64 -7.51 8.29 9.69
N PHE A 65 -6.49 8.41 10.55
CA PHE A 65 -5.69 7.27 11.01
C PHE A 65 -5.71 7.10 12.53
N PHE A 66 -5.62 5.85 12.94
CA PHE A 66 -5.18 5.44 14.27
C PHE A 66 -3.73 4.95 14.16
N VAL A 67 -2.82 5.63 14.85
CA VAL A 67 -1.39 5.28 14.86
C VAL A 67 -1.08 4.64 16.20
N LEU A 68 -0.93 3.32 16.21
CA LEU A 68 -0.41 2.56 17.34
C LEU A 68 1.12 2.63 17.30
N TYR A 69 1.76 2.92 18.40
CA TYR A 69 3.19 3.09 18.38
C TYR A 69 3.90 2.61 19.65
N THR A 70 5.10 2.07 19.47
CA THR A 70 6.05 1.82 20.56
C THR A 70 7.28 2.73 20.43
N THR A 71 7.26 3.68 19.51
CA THR A 71 8.26 4.72 19.29
C THR A 71 7.99 5.96 20.16
N SER A 72 8.71 7.07 19.96
CA SER A 72 8.39 8.30 20.66
C SER A 72 7.14 8.97 20.07
N LEU A 73 6.42 9.74 20.90
CA LEU A 73 5.25 10.51 20.46
C LEU A 73 5.61 11.44 19.30
N GLY A 74 6.78 12.08 19.31
CA GLY A 74 7.20 12.98 18.23
C GLY A 74 7.31 12.27 16.88
N PHE A 75 7.86 11.04 16.83
CA PHE A 75 7.89 10.24 15.60
C PHE A 75 6.52 9.72 15.22
N ALA A 76 5.70 9.26 16.17
CA ALA A 76 4.33 8.87 15.89
C ALA A 76 3.52 10.03 15.27
N GLN A 77 3.67 11.25 15.79
CA GLN A 77 3.06 12.45 15.22
C GLN A 77 3.57 12.76 13.81
N TRP A 78 4.87 12.60 13.59
CA TRP A 78 5.46 12.81 12.27
C TRP A 78 4.93 11.79 11.24
N TYR A 79 4.90 10.48 11.59
CA TYR A 79 4.29 9.45 10.75
C TYR A 79 2.80 9.72 10.50
N GLY A 80 2.05 10.08 11.53
CA GLY A 80 0.64 10.45 11.39
C GLY A 80 0.44 11.61 10.40
N GLN A 81 1.27 12.66 10.48
CA GLN A 81 1.22 13.78 9.53
C GLN A 81 1.62 13.37 8.10
N LEU A 82 2.58 12.45 7.95
CA LEU A 82 2.98 11.92 6.65
C LEU A 82 1.82 11.15 6.00
N LEU A 83 1.16 10.29 6.77
CA LEU A 83 0.00 9.50 6.32
C LEU A 83 -1.19 10.39 5.95
N GLU A 84 -1.51 11.42 6.74
CA GLU A 84 -2.57 12.40 6.42
C GLU A 84 -2.26 13.17 5.13
N LYS A 85 -1.00 13.55 4.91
CA LYS A 85 -0.59 14.21 3.66
C LYS A 85 -0.70 13.26 2.47
N LEU A 86 -0.35 11.99 2.63
CA LEU A 86 -0.56 10.98 1.60
C LEU A 86 -2.04 10.85 1.27
N TYR A 87 -2.90 10.66 2.28
CA TYR A 87 -4.35 10.56 2.11
C TYR A 87 -4.91 11.74 1.31
N ALA A 88 -4.62 12.96 1.76
CA ALA A 88 -5.07 14.18 1.08
C ALA A 88 -4.51 14.30 -0.35
N GLY A 89 -3.23 13.98 -0.55
CA GLY A 89 -2.58 14.03 -1.86
C GLY A 89 -3.13 12.98 -2.83
N PHE A 90 -3.32 11.77 -2.35
CA PHE A 90 -3.88 10.64 -3.11
C PHE A 90 -5.31 10.96 -3.58
N ASN A 91 -6.19 11.33 -2.65
CA ASN A 91 -7.57 11.67 -2.97
C ASN A 91 -7.66 12.87 -3.93
N SER A 92 -6.90 13.94 -3.70
CA SER A 92 -6.87 15.11 -4.59
C SER A 92 -6.42 14.74 -6.00
N PHE A 93 -5.31 14.00 -6.11
CA PHE A 93 -4.78 13.58 -7.41
C PHE A 93 -5.80 12.76 -8.21
N TRP A 94 -6.36 11.70 -7.60
CA TRP A 94 -7.27 10.81 -8.31
C TRP A 94 -8.63 11.46 -8.61
N LYS A 95 -9.10 12.37 -7.75
CA LYS A 95 -10.27 13.21 -8.05
C LYS A 95 -10.05 14.07 -9.29
N GLU A 96 -8.87 14.69 -9.44
CA GLU A 96 -8.50 15.45 -10.63
C GLU A 96 -8.43 14.57 -11.91
N GLN A 97 -8.13 13.27 -11.75
CA GLN A 97 -8.16 12.30 -12.87
C GLN A 97 -9.56 11.75 -13.15
N GLY A 98 -10.60 12.18 -12.45
CA GLY A 98 -11.98 11.75 -12.65
C GLY A 98 -12.36 10.45 -11.90
N MET A 99 -11.57 10.04 -10.91
CA MET A 99 -11.96 8.99 -9.97
C MET A 99 -12.76 9.59 -8.81
N THR A 100 -13.88 8.95 -8.45
CA THR A 100 -14.58 9.22 -7.21
C THR A 100 -14.17 8.16 -6.20
N LEU A 101 -13.39 8.55 -5.21
CA LEU A 101 -13.01 7.69 -4.11
C LEU A 101 -13.99 7.90 -2.94
N SER A 102 -14.35 6.83 -2.27
CA SER A 102 -15.21 6.87 -1.08
C SER A 102 -14.40 7.28 0.15
N GLN A 103 -15.10 7.77 1.16
CA GLN A 103 -14.51 7.80 2.49
C GLN A 103 -14.35 6.37 3.00
N SER A 104 -13.26 6.11 3.74
CA SER A 104 -13.06 4.80 4.34
C SER A 104 -14.20 4.46 5.31
N GLU A 105 -14.82 3.30 5.12
CA GLU A 105 -15.85 2.79 6.03
C GLU A 105 -15.25 2.40 7.39
N PHE A 106 -14.00 1.94 7.38
CA PHE A 106 -13.26 1.53 8.56
C PHE A 106 -12.10 2.49 8.83
N PRO A 107 -11.68 2.68 10.09
CA PRO A 107 -10.52 3.49 10.39
C PRO A 107 -9.25 2.86 9.79
N MET A 108 -8.40 3.70 9.23
CA MET A 108 -7.09 3.27 8.75
C MET A 108 -6.11 3.16 9.91
N VAL A 109 -5.52 1.98 10.09
CA VAL A 109 -4.62 1.71 11.21
C VAL A 109 -3.18 1.58 10.74
N ALA A 110 -2.29 2.34 11.38
CA ALA A 110 -0.84 2.23 11.22
C ALA A 110 -0.21 1.78 12.54
N ILE A 111 0.73 0.84 12.48
CA ILE A 111 1.48 0.35 13.64
C ILE A 111 2.94 0.74 13.45
N VAL A 112 3.49 1.56 14.34
CA VAL A 112 4.87 2.04 14.28
C VAL A 112 5.67 1.39 15.40
N LEU A 113 6.51 0.43 15.04
CA LEU A 113 7.32 -0.34 15.97
C LEU A 113 8.71 0.25 16.10
N SER A 114 9.16 0.39 17.34
CA SER A 114 10.35 1.16 17.72
C SER A 114 11.67 0.61 17.20
N ASN A 115 11.73 -0.66 16.81
CA ASN A 115 12.97 -1.29 16.41
C ASN A 115 12.78 -2.48 15.47
N PRO A 116 13.82 -2.86 14.71
CA PRO A 116 13.75 -3.97 13.77
C PRO A 116 13.38 -5.31 14.40
N ALA A 117 13.79 -5.56 15.66
CA ALA A 117 13.48 -6.83 16.33
C ALA A 117 11.98 -6.96 16.62
N LYS A 118 11.37 -5.91 17.20
CA LYS A 118 9.90 -5.89 17.42
C LYS A 118 9.12 -5.94 16.10
N PHE A 119 9.59 -5.24 15.06
CA PHE A 119 8.99 -5.26 13.74
C PHE A 119 9.02 -6.67 13.13
N LEU A 120 10.16 -7.33 13.18
CA LEU A 120 10.30 -8.70 12.70
C LEU A 120 9.42 -9.69 13.49
N GLN A 121 9.43 -9.58 14.82
CA GLN A 121 8.59 -10.44 15.68
C GLN A 121 7.11 -10.27 15.39
N TYR A 122 6.64 -9.03 15.23
CA TYR A 122 5.26 -8.74 14.90
C TYR A 122 4.89 -9.28 13.51
N ALA A 123 5.72 -9.05 12.50
CA ALA A 123 5.50 -9.59 11.16
C ALA A 123 5.42 -11.13 11.15
N GLN A 124 6.30 -11.81 11.89
CA GLN A 124 6.26 -13.26 12.04
C GLN A 124 4.98 -13.75 12.72
N SER A 125 4.45 -13.02 13.71
CA SER A 125 3.18 -13.37 14.36
C SER A 125 1.98 -13.23 13.42
N GLU A 126 2.07 -12.37 12.40
CA GLU A 126 1.08 -12.25 11.33
C GLU A 126 1.34 -13.21 10.13
N GLY A 127 2.37 -14.07 10.19
CA GLY A 127 2.73 -15.02 9.15
C GLY A 127 3.56 -14.44 8.00
N PHE A 128 4.09 -13.21 8.14
CA PHE A 128 4.91 -12.58 7.12
C PHE A 128 6.38 -13.01 7.22
N GLN A 129 6.96 -13.31 6.06
CA GLN A 129 8.41 -13.48 5.89
C GLN A 129 8.97 -12.23 5.22
N LEU A 130 9.61 -11.38 6.00
CA LEU A 130 10.15 -10.13 5.52
C LEU A 130 11.47 -10.32 4.77
N MET A 131 11.65 -9.57 3.70
CA MET A 131 12.93 -9.48 3.01
C MET A 131 13.93 -8.64 3.81
N ARG A 132 15.22 -8.92 3.62
CA ARG A 132 16.29 -8.12 4.25
C ARG A 132 16.17 -6.65 3.86
N GLY A 133 16.12 -5.77 4.86
CA GLY A 133 16.01 -4.32 4.67
C GLY A 133 14.59 -3.81 4.44
N GLN A 134 13.58 -4.66 4.48
CA GLN A 134 12.19 -4.24 4.48
C GLN A 134 11.85 -3.57 5.80
N CYS A 135 11.27 -2.37 5.74
CA CYS A 135 10.98 -1.55 6.92
C CYS A 135 9.49 -1.18 7.05
N ALA A 136 8.67 -1.63 6.14
CA ALA A 136 7.22 -1.51 6.21
C ALA A 136 6.55 -2.66 5.43
N TYR A 137 5.30 -2.95 5.75
CA TYR A 137 4.43 -3.81 4.94
C TYR A 137 2.95 -3.46 5.19
N TYR A 138 2.11 -3.76 4.22
CA TYR A 138 0.66 -3.71 4.33
C TYR A 138 0.09 -5.12 4.48
N ASN A 139 -0.72 -5.33 5.50
CA ASN A 139 -1.46 -6.59 5.68
C ASN A 139 -2.89 -6.44 5.16
N LYS A 140 -3.17 -7.11 4.04
CA LYS A 140 -4.49 -7.07 3.39
C LYS A 140 -5.61 -7.66 4.27
N SER A 141 -5.31 -8.64 5.12
CA SER A 141 -6.30 -9.27 6.01
C SER A 141 -6.70 -8.36 7.16
N THR A 142 -5.73 -7.75 7.83
CA THR A 142 -5.99 -6.83 8.94
C THR A 142 -6.29 -5.41 8.49
N ASN A 143 -6.04 -5.07 7.21
CA ASN A 143 -6.12 -3.72 6.66
C ASN A 143 -5.26 -2.72 7.45
N ARG A 144 -4.04 -3.11 7.76
CA ARG A 144 -3.09 -2.30 8.56
C ARG A 144 -1.78 -2.15 7.83
N VAL A 145 -1.16 -0.98 7.98
CA VAL A 145 0.23 -0.77 7.60
C VAL A 145 1.10 -0.89 8.85
N VAL A 146 2.19 -1.65 8.74
CA VAL A 146 3.15 -1.86 9.84
C VAL A 146 4.48 -1.26 9.42
N ILE A 147 5.05 -0.44 10.29
CA ILE A 147 6.21 0.40 10.01
C ILE A 147 7.28 0.14 11.09
N CYS A 148 8.51 -0.08 10.66
CA CYS A 148 9.67 -0.05 11.53
C CYS A 148 10.18 1.37 11.67
N ASP A 149 10.27 1.87 12.89
CA ASP A 149 10.93 3.13 13.15
C ASP A 149 12.45 2.96 13.03
N LEU A 150 13.01 3.47 11.93
CA LEU A 150 14.45 3.43 11.63
C LEU A 150 15.17 4.73 12.01
N SER A 151 14.58 5.56 12.86
CA SER A 151 15.20 6.81 13.32
C SER A 151 16.49 6.60 14.11
N GLY A 152 16.76 5.37 14.60
CA GLY A 152 17.94 5.03 15.40
C GLY A 152 17.87 5.54 16.85
N LEU A 153 16.71 6.06 17.27
CA LEU A 153 16.56 6.67 18.61
C LEU A 153 16.32 5.69 19.74
N GLU A 154 16.46 4.39 19.53
CA GLU A 154 16.38 3.40 20.61
C GLU A 154 17.40 3.64 21.72
N THR A 155 18.58 4.11 21.35
CA THR A 155 19.67 4.42 22.30
C THR A 155 19.37 5.58 23.26
N TYR A 156 18.34 6.38 22.98
CA TYR A 156 17.97 7.52 23.82
C TYR A 156 16.79 7.23 24.78
N ARG A 157 16.29 5.97 24.82
CA ARG A 157 14.99 5.65 25.46
C ARG A 157 15.04 5.17 26.91
N GLU A 158 16.20 4.97 27.50
CA GLU A 158 16.25 4.47 28.89
C GLU A 158 15.83 5.50 29.97
N GLY A 159 15.56 6.76 29.59
CA GLY A 159 15.24 7.80 30.57
C GLY A 159 14.08 8.76 30.26
N ASP A 160 13.70 8.96 29.00
CA ASP A 160 12.72 10.01 28.64
C ASP A 160 11.87 9.57 27.44
N LYS A 161 10.75 8.90 27.70
CA LYS A 161 9.86 8.31 26.67
C LYS A 161 9.20 9.32 25.72
N ASP A 162 9.26 10.62 25.97
CA ASP A 162 8.33 11.56 25.39
C ASP A 162 8.91 12.63 24.45
N ARG A 163 10.22 12.65 24.16
CA ARG A 163 10.79 13.82 23.48
C ARG A 163 11.67 13.54 22.27
N ALA A 164 11.08 13.01 21.18
CA ALA A 164 11.71 13.33 19.89
C ALA A 164 11.39 14.79 19.55
N SER A 165 12.41 15.60 19.52
CA SER A 165 12.30 17.01 19.13
C SER A 165 12.23 17.15 17.61
N THR A 166 11.81 18.32 17.12
CA THR A 166 11.92 18.68 15.69
C THR A 166 13.34 18.48 15.16
N ARG A 167 14.35 18.64 16.02
CA ARG A 167 15.76 18.43 15.67
C ARG A 167 16.06 16.94 15.37
N ASP A 168 15.48 16.02 16.14
CA ASP A 168 15.69 14.58 15.95
C ASP A 168 15.02 14.08 14.66
N ILE A 169 13.83 14.58 14.36
CA ILE A 169 13.16 14.34 13.10
C ILE A 169 14.00 14.86 11.93
N GLN A 170 14.57 16.08 12.05
CA GLN A 170 15.44 16.62 11.02
C GLN A 170 16.74 15.82 10.87
N ALA A 171 17.31 15.34 11.97
CA ALA A 171 18.47 14.45 11.96
C ALA A 171 18.15 13.13 11.23
N PHE A 172 16.97 12.54 11.48
CA PHE A 172 16.48 11.38 10.74
C PHE A 172 16.37 11.65 9.24
N LEU A 173 15.71 12.76 8.87
CA LEU A 173 15.52 13.13 7.46
C LEU A 173 16.83 13.37 6.71
N ASN A 174 17.89 13.72 7.40
CA ASN A 174 19.24 13.91 6.85
C ASN A 174 20.05 12.60 6.73
N GLN A 175 19.53 11.47 7.22
CA GLN A 175 20.21 10.18 7.07
C GLN A 175 20.21 9.72 5.60
N PRO A 176 21.27 9.08 5.10
CA PRO A 176 21.36 8.62 3.71
C PRO A 176 20.21 7.71 3.27
N ASN A 177 19.67 6.91 4.19
CA ASN A 177 18.60 5.96 3.92
C ASN A 177 17.19 6.52 4.19
N ALA A 178 17.05 7.74 4.72
CA ALA A 178 15.75 8.31 5.07
C ALA A 178 14.78 8.33 3.88
N ALA A 179 15.28 8.71 2.70
CA ALA A 179 14.50 8.73 1.47
C ALA A 179 13.92 7.35 1.13
N ASN A 180 14.72 6.29 1.23
CA ASN A 180 14.27 4.91 0.98
C ASN A 180 13.25 4.46 2.01
N ASN A 181 13.45 4.80 3.28
CA ASN A 181 12.52 4.46 4.37
C ASN A 181 11.18 5.17 4.19
N ILE A 182 11.19 6.46 3.83
CA ILE A 182 9.98 7.22 3.52
C ILE A 182 9.26 6.62 2.31
N SER A 183 10.01 6.28 1.23
CA SER A 183 9.43 5.60 0.07
C SER A 183 8.72 4.31 0.47
N ALA A 184 9.33 3.45 1.27
CA ALA A 184 8.74 2.20 1.71
C ALA A 184 7.46 2.43 2.54
N VAL A 185 7.48 3.38 3.47
CA VAL A 185 6.29 3.73 4.27
C VAL A 185 5.16 4.25 3.39
N ILE A 186 5.46 5.16 2.44
CA ILE A 186 4.46 5.68 1.51
C ILE A 186 3.93 4.57 0.60
N HIS A 187 4.79 3.69 0.10
CA HIS A 187 4.40 2.54 -0.73
C HIS A 187 3.31 1.70 -0.04
N GLU A 188 3.59 1.23 1.16
CA GLU A 188 2.65 0.39 1.92
C GLU A 188 1.39 1.16 2.35
N ALA A 189 1.54 2.44 2.67
CA ALA A 189 0.39 3.28 3.00
C ALA A 189 -0.49 3.59 1.78
N VAL A 190 0.05 3.60 0.55
CA VAL A 190 -0.76 3.69 -0.69
C VAL A 190 -1.67 2.48 -0.83
N HIS A 191 -1.19 1.27 -0.51
CA HIS A 191 -2.06 0.10 -0.47
C HIS A 191 -3.19 0.27 0.55
N LEU A 192 -2.87 0.67 1.78
CA LEU A 192 -3.88 0.92 2.82
C LEU A 192 -4.93 1.95 2.35
N VAL A 193 -4.49 3.11 1.86
CA VAL A 193 -5.41 4.17 1.39
C VAL A 193 -6.20 3.71 0.16
N GLY A 194 -5.55 3.07 -0.82
CA GLY A 194 -6.19 2.60 -2.05
C GLY A 194 -7.31 1.59 -1.77
N PHE A 195 -7.07 0.63 -0.89
CA PHE A 195 -8.10 -0.33 -0.47
C PHE A 195 -9.17 0.30 0.42
N SER A 196 -8.79 1.18 1.32
CA SER A 196 -9.74 1.81 2.24
C SER A 196 -10.66 2.83 1.57
N CYS A 197 -10.17 3.52 0.53
CA CYS A 197 -10.97 4.51 -0.23
C CYS A 197 -11.66 3.91 -1.46
N GLY A 198 -11.64 2.59 -1.61
CA GLY A 198 -12.34 1.88 -2.67
C GLY A 198 -11.72 2.04 -4.05
N MET A 199 -10.44 2.43 -4.20
CA MET A 199 -9.74 2.35 -5.48
C MET A 199 -9.53 0.91 -5.92
N HIS A 200 -9.30 0.03 -4.97
CA HIS A 200 -9.19 -1.40 -5.12
C HIS A 200 -10.14 -2.10 -4.17
N THR A 201 -10.63 -3.27 -4.53
CA THR A 201 -11.46 -4.11 -3.66
C THR A 201 -10.58 -5.20 -3.05
N ARG A 202 -10.48 -5.25 -1.71
CA ARG A 202 -9.68 -6.28 -1.04
C ARG A 202 -10.16 -7.68 -1.44
N PHE A 203 -9.22 -8.57 -1.68
CA PHE A 203 -9.46 -9.96 -2.10
C PHE A 203 -10.21 -10.13 -3.43
N ALA A 204 -10.46 -9.07 -4.20
CA ALA A 204 -10.79 -9.20 -5.60
C ALA A 204 -9.52 -9.44 -6.44
N PRO A 205 -9.63 -9.92 -7.70
CA PRO A 205 -8.49 -10.18 -8.56
C PRO A 205 -7.85 -8.88 -9.08
N ASN A 206 -7.23 -8.13 -8.17
CA ASN A 206 -6.48 -6.92 -8.51
C ASN A 206 -5.13 -7.32 -9.10
N PRO A 207 -4.82 -6.98 -10.38
CA PRO A 207 -3.52 -7.29 -10.96
C PRO A 207 -2.38 -6.58 -10.18
N LEU A 208 -1.32 -7.31 -9.82
CA LEU A 208 -0.19 -6.72 -9.07
C LEU A 208 0.45 -5.56 -9.81
N TRP A 209 0.57 -5.62 -11.15
CA TRP A 209 1.13 -4.49 -11.90
C TRP A 209 0.42 -3.17 -11.61
N LEU A 210 -0.92 -3.22 -11.41
CA LEU A 210 -1.72 -2.03 -11.13
C LEU A 210 -1.52 -1.56 -9.68
N CYS A 211 -1.65 -2.47 -8.71
CA CYS A 211 -1.48 -2.14 -7.30
C CYS A 211 -0.08 -1.62 -6.99
N GLU A 212 0.94 -2.37 -7.44
CA GLU A 212 2.35 -2.02 -7.23
C GLU A 212 2.76 -0.79 -8.06
N GLY A 213 2.27 -0.70 -9.30
CA GLY A 213 2.50 0.46 -10.15
C GLY A 213 1.99 1.75 -9.54
N LEU A 214 0.81 1.73 -8.91
CA LEU A 214 0.22 2.86 -8.19
C LEU A 214 1.00 3.18 -6.91
N ALA A 215 1.43 2.17 -6.15
CA ALA A 215 2.23 2.37 -4.95
C ALA A 215 3.58 3.03 -5.31
N VAL A 216 4.30 2.51 -6.30
CA VAL A 216 5.57 3.08 -6.78
C VAL A 216 5.38 4.46 -7.43
N PHE A 217 4.23 4.72 -8.04
CA PHE A 217 3.91 6.04 -8.60
C PHE A 217 3.85 7.13 -7.53
N HIS A 218 3.36 6.81 -6.33
CA HIS A 218 3.23 7.76 -5.22
C HIS A 218 4.43 7.77 -4.25
N GLU A 219 5.28 6.73 -4.24
CA GLU A 219 6.31 6.53 -3.20
C GLU A 219 7.46 7.54 -3.22
N VAL A 220 7.62 8.33 -4.29
CA VAL A 220 8.82 9.15 -4.48
C VAL A 220 8.95 10.23 -3.41
N PRO A 221 10.03 10.23 -2.61
CA PRO A 221 10.25 11.23 -1.58
C PRO A 221 10.56 12.61 -2.18
N ASP A 222 10.25 13.65 -1.42
CA ASP A 222 10.61 15.04 -1.75
C ASP A 222 11.33 15.68 -0.57
N PRO A 223 12.65 15.59 -0.49
CA PRO A 223 13.42 16.11 0.64
C PRO A 223 13.31 17.63 0.80
N GLY A 224 12.87 18.35 -0.24
CA GLY A 224 12.60 19.80 -0.16
C GLY A 224 11.30 20.15 0.59
N LYS A 225 10.51 19.16 1.00
CA LYS A 225 9.28 19.36 1.77
C LYS A 225 9.47 18.95 3.23
N LYS A 226 8.83 19.68 4.16
CA LYS A 226 8.90 19.39 5.62
C LYS A 226 8.56 17.95 6.00
N ALA A 227 7.72 17.26 5.23
CA ALA A 227 7.38 15.88 5.45
C ALA A 227 8.27 14.89 4.67
N GLY A 228 9.27 15.36 3.92
CA GLY A 228 10.07 14.49 3.06
C GLY A 228 9.33 13.94 1.84
N TRP A 229 8.09 14.37 1.58
CA TRP A 229 7.23 13.87 0.51
C TRP A 229 6.35 14.97 -0.10
N SER A 230 5.99 14.82 -1.39
CA SER A 230 5.17 15.76 -2.16
C SER A 230 3.82 15.13 -2.56
N ARG A 231 2.74 15.92 -2.49
CA ARG A 231 1.40 15.52 -2.93
C ARG A 231 1.33 15.18 -4.43
N THR A 232 2.20 15.77 -5.25
CA THR A 232 2.24 15.51 -6.69
C THR A 232 3.28 14.44 -6.96
N PRO A 233 2.91 13.31 -7.58
CA PRO A 233 3.84 12.26 -7.93
C PRO A 233 4.96 12.76 -8.86
N LYS A 234 6.19 12.45 -8.49
CA LYS A 234 7.41 12.81 -9.23
C LYS A 234 7.96 11.60 -9.99
N PRO A 235 8.77 11.81 -11.05
CA PRO A 235 9.48 10.72 -11.68
C PRO A 235 10.37 9.96 -10.70
N ASN A 236 10.32 8.62 -10.74
CA ASN A 236 11.18 7.76 -9.96
C ASN A 236 12.45 7.42 -10.76
N GLY A 237 13.54 8.18 -10.53
CA GLY A 237 14.78 8.02 -11.28
C GLY A 237 15.39 6.61 -11.16
N ARG A 238 15.26 5.96 -9.98
CA ARG A 238 15.75 4.60 -9.77
C ARG A 238 14.96 3.59 -10.62
N ARG A 239 13.64 3.68 -10.63
CA ARG A 239 12.77 2.81 -11.45
C ARG A 239 12.98 3.08 -12.94
N LEU A 240 13.17 4.33 -13.33
CA LEU A 240 13.49 4.70 -14.71
C LEU A 240 14.80 4.06 -15.19
N MET A 241 15.84 4.07 -14.35
CA MET A 241 17.13 3.42 -14.67
C MET A 241 16.96 1.90 -14.81
N THR A 242 16.27 1.26 -13.86
CA THR A 242 15.98 -0.19 -13.91
C THR A 242 15.22 -0.55 -15.19
N LEU A 243 14.17 0.22 -15.53
CA LEU A 243 13.39 -0.01 -16.74
C LEU A 243 14.26 0.14 -18.02
N LYS A 244 15.11 1.17 -18.10
CA LYS A 244 16.03 1.33 -19.23
C LYS A 244 16.95 0.12 -19.39
N ASN A 245 17.55 -0.35 -18.30
CA ASN A 245 18.44 -1.52 -18.31
C ASN A 245 17.68 -2.81 -18.70
N TYR A 246 16.46 -2.97 -18.24
CA TYR A 246 15.59 -4.10 -18.62
C TYR A 246 15.30 -4.11 -20.11
N LEU A 247 14.87 -2.98 -20.66
CA LEU A 247 14.51 -2.88 -22.08
C LEU A 247 15.73 -3.04 -23.02
N GLN A 248 16.94 -2.70 -22.58
CA GLN A 248 18.16 -2.96 -23.34
C GLN A 248 18.45 -4.45 -23.55
N ARG A 249 17.89 -5.33 -22.72
CA ARG A 249 17.98 -6.79 -22.87
C ARG A 249 16.99 -7.36 -23.90
N ASN A 250 16.19 -6.50 -24.55
CA ASN A 250 15.16 -6.87 -25.51
C ASN A 250 14.20 -7.96 -25.00
N PRO A 251 13.57 -7.79 -23.83
CA PRO A 251 12.65 -8.79 -23.30
C PRO A 251 11.46 -8.99 -24.24
N PRO A 252 11.00 -10.23 -24.43
CA PRO A 252 9.80 -10.48 -25.22
C PRO A 252 8.57 -9.95 -24.47
N GLU A 253 7.68 -9.27 -25.20
CA GLU A 253 6.37 -8.82 -24.71
C GLU A 253 6.33 -8.26 -23.27
N PRO A 254 7.18 -7.26 -22.91
CA PRO A 254 7.38 -6.86 -21.52
C PRO A 254 6.12 -6.39 -20.81
N LEU A 255 5.17 -5.77 -21.53
CA LEU A 255 3.89 -5.34 -20.95
C LEU A 255 2.94 -6.52 -20.80
N GLN A 256 2.79 -7.35 -21.84
CA GLN A 256 1.87 -8.49 -21.83
C GLN A 256 2.26 -9.51 -20.74
N THR A 257 3.55 -9.80 -20.60
CA THR A 257 4.07 -10.71 -19.58
C THR A 257 3.65 -10.26 -18.18
N MET A 258 3.83 -8.96 -17.87
CA MET A 258 3.51 -8.37 -16.58
C MET A 258 1.97 -8.30 -16.33
N ILE A 259 1.18 -8.02 -17.37
CA ILE A 259 -0.27 -7.86 -17.24
C ILE A 259 -0.97 -9.21 -17.12
N ARG A 260 -0.48 -10.20 -17.86
CA ARG A 260 -1.05 -11.56 -17.92
C ARG A 260 -0.95 -12.30 -16.58
N SER A 261 0.13 -12.08 -15.81
CA SER A 261 0.41 -12.85 -14.59
C SER A 261 1.11 -12.01 -13.52
N ASP A 262 0.87 -12.36 -12.27
CA ASP A 262 1.55 -11.76 -11.11
C ASP A 262 2.89 -12.46 -10.78
N GLU A 263 3.16 -13.61 -11.42
CA GLU A 263 4.38 -14.41 -11.20
C GLU A 263 5.66 -13.59 -11.33
N PRO A 264 5.82 -12.68 -12.33
CA PRO A 264 7.03 -11.87 -12.46
C PRO A 264 7.33 -10.96 -11.26
N PHE A 265 6.33 -10.60 -10.45
CA PHE A 265 6.52 -9.81 -9.22
C PHE A 265 6.97 -10.67 -8.05
N ASN A 266 6.58 -11.95 -8.03
CA ASN A 266 6.88 -12.90 -6.97
C ASN A 266 8.23 -13.60 -7.17
N ASN A 267 8.84 -13.49 -8.34
CA ASN A 267 10.12 -14.10 -8.66
C ASN A 267 11.27 -13.11 -8.38
N VAL A 268 12.20 -13.49 -7.53
CA VAL A 268 13.32 -12.64 -7.09
C VAL A 268 14.21 -12.13 -8.23
N VAL A 269 14.24 -12.83 -9.36
CA VAL A 269 15.06 -12.46 -10.55
C VAL A 269 14.36 -11.37 -11.36
N THR A 270 13.04 -11.43 -11.48
CA THR A 270 12.25 -10.54 -12.36
C THR A 270 11.52 -9.43 -11.62
N ALA A 271 11.38 -9.53 -10.30
CA ALA A 271 10.60 -8.57 -9.51
C ALA A 271 11.04 -7.11 -9.74
N ALA A 272 12.35 -6.83 -9.70
CA ALA A 272 12.85 -5.47 -9.86
C ALA A 272 12.46 -4.86 -11.23
N ASP A 273 12.51 -5.66 -12.29
CA ASP A 273 12.12 -5.27 -13.65
C ASP A 273 10.61 -5.09 -13.76
N SER A 274 9.83 -5.96 -13.11
CA SER A 274 8.36 -5.90 -13.07
C SER A 274 7.88 -4.65 -12.35
N TYR A 275 8.42 -4.33 -11.18
CA TYR A 275 8.13 -3.07 -10.47
C TYR A 275 8.50 -1.83 -11.29
N ALA A 276 9.64 -1.86 -12.01
CA ALA A 276 10.06 -0.76 -12.86
C ALA A 276 9.15 -0.60 -14.08
N THR A 277 8.72 -1.70 -14.69
CA THR A 277 7.79 -1.70 -15.83
C THR A 277 6.40 -1.24 -15.41
N ALA A 278 5.89 -1.73 -14.27
CA ALA A 278 4.61 -1.31 -13.69
C ALA A 278 4.61 0.18 -13.37
N TRP A 279 5.67 0.68 -12.75
CA TRP A 279 5.82 2.12 -12.53
C TRP A 279 5.82 2.92 -13.82
N GLY A 280 6.63 2.52 -14.80
CA GLY A 280 6.75 3.25 -16.07
C GLY A 280 5.43 3.33 -16.82
N LEU A 281 4.72 2.20 -16.91
CA LEU A 281 3.38 2.13 -17.52
C LEU A 281 2.38 3.00 -16.74
N THR A 282 2.28 2.85 -15.42
CA THR A 282 1.37 3.64 -14.58
C THR A 282 1.65 5.13 -14.68
N TYR A 283 2.94 5.54 -14.64
CA TYR A 283 3.34 6.93 -14.77
C TYR A 283 2.92 7.52 -16.13
N TYR A 284 3.17 6.78 -17.21
CA TYR A 284 2.75 7.17 -18.55
C TYR A 284 1.22 7.28 -18.67
N LEU A 285 0.49 6.26 -18.24
CA LEU A 285 -0.96 6.22 -18.31
C LEU A 285 -1.60 7.36 -17.48
N ALA A 286 -1.15 7.58 -16.27
CA ALA A 286 -1.67 8.64 -15.39
C ALA A 286 -1.41 10.05 -15.95
N LYS A 287 -0.33 10.25 -16.72
CA LYS A 287 0.04 11.55 -17.28
C LYS A 287 -0.50 11.79 -18.71
N ARG A 288 -0.70 10.74 -19.49
CA ARG A 288 -1.03 10.86 -20.93
C ARG A 288 -2.34 10.22 -21.32
N ARG A 289 -2.83 9.27 -20.54
CA ARG A 289 -4.07 8.53 -20.81
C ARG A 289 -4.94 8.39 -19.54
N PRO A 290 -5.19 9.48 -18.81
CA PRO A 290 -5.87 9.41 -17.50
C PRO A 290 -7.30 8.88 -17.59
N LYS A 291 -8.02 9.18 -18.67
CA LYS A 291 -9.40 8.70 -18.87
C LYS A 291 -9.46 7.17 -19.00
N GLU A 292 -8.56 6.61 -19.80
CA GLU A 292 -8.47 5.17 -20.02
C GLU A 292 -7.98 4.45 -18.75
N LEU A 293 -7.00 5.05 -18.03
CA LEU A 293 -6.57 4.51 -16.75
C LEU A 293 -7.71 4.51 -15.72
N THR A 294 -8.48 5.59 -15.64
CA THR A 294 -9.65 5.68 -14.76
C THR A 294 -10.72 4.65 -15.14
N ALA A 295 -10.96 4.42 -16.45
CA ALA A 295 -11.89 3.39 -16.92
C ALA A 295 -11.42 1.99 -16.49
N TYR A 296 -10.12 1.71 -16.64
CA TYR A 296 -9.53 0.45 -16.23
C TYR A 296 -9.60 0.23 -14.70
N LEU A 297 -9.26 1.26 -13.90
CA LEU A 297 -9.40 1.23 -12.45
C LEU A 297 -10.83 0.89 -12.02
N LYS A 298 -11.84 1.54 -12.62
CA LYS A 298 -13.26 1.26 -12.35
C LYS A 298 -13.65 -0.17 -12.72
N LYS A 299 -13.10 -0.71 -13.82
CA LYS A 299 -13.35 -2.09 -14.24
C LYS A 299 -12.82 -3.08 -13.21
N ILE A 300 -11.58 -2.88 -12.74
CA ILE A 300 -10.95 -3.73 -11.73
C ILE A 300 -11.65 -3.59 -10.36
N GLN A 301 -12.03 -2.37 -9.95
CA GLN A 301 -12.76 -2.10 -8.71
C GLN A 301 -14.07 -2.91 -8.58
N ASN A 302 -14.74 -3.16 -9.70
CA ASN A 302 -16.03 -3.86 -9.75
C ASN A 302 -15.91 -5.38 -9.81
N LYS A 303 -14.71 -5.95 -9.73
CA LYS A 303 -14.52 -7.40 -9.73
C LYS A 303 -14.98 -8.03 -8.43
N THR A 304 -15.46 -9.27 -8.55
CA THR A 304 -16.02 -10.02 -7.42
C THR A 304 -14.90 -10.42 -6.45
N ILE A 305 -15.13 -10.23 -5.16
CA ILE A 305 -14.24 -10.67 -4.09
C ILE A 305 -14.11 -12.21 -4.16
N LEU A 306 -12.90 -12.73 -3.95
CA LEU A 306 -12.53 -14.15 -3.99
C LEU A 306 -12.76 -14.81 -5.35
N SER A 307 -12.92 -14.05 -6.44
CA SER A 307 -12.82 -14.60 -7.78
C SER A 307 -11.38 -14.54 -8.29
N GLU A 308 -11.10 -15.31 -9.35
CA GLU A 308 -9.82 -15.31 -10.03
C GLU A 308 -9.98 -14.91 -11.49
N ASP A 309 -9.03 -14.20 -12.04
CA ASP A 309 -8.96 -13.88 -13.44
C ASP A 309 -7.95 -14.78 -14.15
N SER A 310 -8.39 -15.41 -15.25
CA SER A 310 -7.45 -16.06 -16.13
C SER A 310 -6.52 -15.04 -16.81
N PRO A 311 -5.34 -15.48 -17.30
CA PRO A 311 -4.45 -14.62 -18.08
C PRO A 311 -5.16 -13.92 -19.26
N ASP A 312 -6.09 -14.60 -19.91
CA ASP A 312 -6.84 -14.05 -21.05
C ASP A 312 -7.83 -12.96 -20.63
N ILE A 313 -8.52 -13.15 -19.48
CA ILE A 313 -9.39 -12.12 -18.90
C ILE A 313 -8.57 -10.87 -18.56
N ARG A 314 -7.38 -11.01 -17.97
CA ARG A 314 -6.51 -9.88 -17.61
C ARG A 314 -6.05 -9.10 -18.84
N ILE A 315 -5.69 -9.81 -19.93
CA ILE A 315 -5.32 -9.20 -21.21
C ILE A 315 -6.52 -8.49 -21.83
N GLN A 316 -7.68 -9.15 -21.89
CA GLN A 316 -8.89 -8.57 -22.46
C GLN A 316 -9.33 -7.30 -21.72
N ASP A 317 -9.34 -7.34 -20.38
CA ASP A 317 -9.66 -6.17 -19.56
C ASP A 317 -8.75 -4.98 -19.84
N PHE A 318 -7.47 -5.25 -20.07
CA PHE A 318 -6.50 -4.22 -20.43
C PHE A 318 -6.76 -3.69 -21.85
N GLU A 319 -6.92 -4.58 -22.83
CA GLU A 319 -7.15 -4.21 -24.24
C GLU A 319 -8.45 -3.44 -24.45
N ASP A 320 -9.50 -3.76 -23.72
CA ASP A 320 -10.78 -3.03 -23.74
C ASP A 320 -10.61 -1.54 -23.39
N CYS A 321 -9.65 -1.22 -22.54
CA CYS A 321 -9.40 0.15 -22.09
C CYS A 321 -8.30 0.85 -22.90
N PHE A 322 -7.25 0.13 -23.25
CA PHE A 322 -6.02 0.72 -23.81
C PHE A 322 -5.80 0.34 -25.29
N GLY A 323 -6.57 -0.60 -25.84
CA GLY A 323 -6.41 -1.15 -27.18
C GLY A 323 -5.34 -2.24 -27.24
N ASN A 324 -5.31 -2.97 -28.36
CA ASN A 324 -4.47 -4.15 -28.57
C ASN A 324 -3.16 -3.86 -29.33
N ASN A 325 -2.82 -2.61 -29.57
CA ASN A 325 -1.55 -2.25 -30.23
C ASN A 325 -0.43 -2.09 -29.18
N TRP A 326 0.03 -3.21 -28.65
CA TRP A 326 1.05 -3.30 -27.61
C TRP A 326 2.37 -2.63 -27.98
N ASN A 327 2.83 -2.81 -29.22
CA ASN A 327 4.08 -2.22 -29.70
C ASN A 327 4.00 -0.68 -29.71
N LYS A 328 2.86 -0.14 -30.13
CA LYS A 328 2.63 1.30 -30.12
C LYS A 328 2.57 1.82 -28.67
N LEU A 329 1.84 1.13 -27.79
CA LEU A 329 1.73 1.52 -26.39
C LEU A 329 3.11 1.53 -25.69
N LEU A 330 3.90 0.47 -25.86
CA LEU A 330 5.24 0.38 -25.33
C LEU A 330 6.14 1.51 -25.87
N LYS A 331 6.12 1.73 -27.18
CA LYS A 331 6.87 2.81 -27.81
C LYS A 331 6.49 4.18 -27.27
N ASP A 332 5.20 4.50 -27.22
CA ASP A 332 4.70 5.78 -26.71
C ASP A 332 5.09 6.00 -25.23
N CYS A 333 5.02 4.94 -24.41
CA CYS A 333 5.45 4.95 -23.02
C CYS A 333 6.95 5.26 -22.90
N ILE A 334 7.79 4.54 -23.66
CA ILE A 334 9.26 4.74 -23.65
C ILE A 334 9.62 6.14 -24.12
N ASP A 335 9.01 6.61 -25.22
CA ASP A 335 9.29 7.93 -25.80
C ASP A 335 8.89 9.07 -24.84
N TYR A 336 7.82 8.84 -24.04
CA TYR A 336 7.45 9.77 -22.99
C TYR A 336 8.44 9.76 -21.82
N LEU A 337 8.82 8.58 -21.31
CA LEU A 337 9.72 8.43 -20.17
C LEU A 337 11.17 8.89 -20.47
N ARG A 338 11.58 8.87 -21.73
CA ARG A 338 12.89 9.40 -22.15
C ARG A 338 13.05 10.91 -21.98
N LYS A 339 11.91 11.62 -21.86
CA LYS A 339 11.89 13.09 -21.69
C LYS A 339 11.95 13.52 -20.21
N LEU A 340 11.90 12.55 -19.30
CA LEU A 340 12.04 12.78 -17.86
C LEU A 340 13.52 12.76 -17.44
#